data_fdc0e01eb8b5cef35fb508751bc2d7ad
#
_entry.id   fdc0e01eb8b5cef35fb508751bc2d7ad
#
_cell.length_a   1.000
_cell.length_b   1.000
_cell.length_c   1.000
_cell.angle_alpha   90.00
_cell.angle_beta   90.00
_cell.angle_gamma   90.00
#
_symmetry.space_group_name_H-M   'P 1'
#
loop_
_entity.id
_entity.type
_entity.pdbx_description
1 polymer ?
#
loop_
_entity_poly.entity_id
_entity_poly.type
_entity_poly.pdbx_seq_one_letter_code
_entity_poly.pdbx_strand_id
1 'polypeptide(L)'
;MRHLFLLLASLLALPSTALATWSVVAVDRSTGRVVIASATCVNGDDQFLPGVQAVVVPGKGVAACQASVDGTHTNQMLVFNELQKGTDPKAIIELLSADPAFQSRQFGIVDLQGRRAGHSGLTNGYVAQDIQGQVPGTEVFYSIQGNILRPGEVVPNAVKAFLNAKGAITDRVMAAMEAADAGGGDSRCSCPPPAADAPAATIPCDGKTAHVAYILMAEKSDTNGDSHNNGKYTMFLRVAQPDKGANAIHEGENLNPVKTLRLRYDAWRKTQPASFR
;
A
#
# COMPACT_ATOMS: atom_id res chain seq x y z
N MET A 1 -8.73 -8.90 61.19
CA MET A 1 -7.69 -8.87 60.17
C MET A 1 -8.34 -9.29 58.84
N ARG A 2 -8.63 -8.32 57.96
CA ARG A 2 -9.28 -8.56 56.65
C ARG A 2 -8.17 -8.52 55.58
N HIS A 3 -7.87 -9.66 54.98
CA HIS A 3 -6.94 -9.74 53.87
C HIS A 3 -7.62 -9.24 52.59
N LEU A 4 -7.19 -8.10 52.09
CA LEU A 4 -7.59 -7.53 50.80
C LEU A 4 -6.73 -8.20 49.73
N PHE A 5 -7.29 -9.14 48.95
CA PHE A 5 -6.66 -9.68 47.74
C PHE A 5 -6.82 -8.68 46.60
N LEU A 6 -5.72 -8.01 46.27
CA LEU A 6 -5.61 -7.24 45.01
C LEU A 6 -5.42 -8.22 43.83
N LEU A 7 -6.48 -8.46 43.07
CA LEU A 7 -6.38 -9.13 41.79
C LEU A 7 -5.74 -8.15 40.79
N LEU A 8 -4.47 -8.38 40.49
CA LEU A 8 -3.77 -7.73 39.38
C LEU A 8 -4.28 -8.35 38.06
N ALA A 9 -5.23 -7.69 37.40
CA ALA A 9 -5.64 -8.06 36.04
C ALA A 9 -4.52 -7.69 35.08
N SER A 10 -3.66 -8.67 34.74
CA SER A 10 -2.70 -8.54 33.65
C SER A 10 -3.51 -8.42 32.34
N LEU A 11 -3.63 -7.22 31.79
CA LEU A 11 -4.05 -7.04 30.39
C LEU A 11 -2.99 -7.72 29.51
N LEU A 12 -3.26 -8.93 29.09
CA LEU A 12 -2.56 -9.57 27.98
C LEU A 12 -2.88 -8.74 26.72
N ALA A 13 -2.02 -7.82 26.36
CA ALA A 13 -2.02 -7.20 25.05
C ALA A 13 -1.78 -8.32 24.03
N LEU A 14 -2.84 -8.80 23.38
CA LEU A 14 -2.72 -9.70 22.25
C LEU A 14 -1.89 -8.95 21.20
N PRO A 15 -0.83 -9.56 20.65
CA PRO A 15 -0.09 -8.92 19.58
C PRO A 15 -1.04 -8.68 18.41
N SER A 16 -1.29 -7.41 18.06
CA SER A 16 -1.98 -7.08 16.82
C SER A 16 -1.16 -7.68 15.69
N THR A 17 -1.76 -8.56 14.90
CA THR A 17 -1.08 -9.15 13.73
C THR A 17 -0.80 -8.03 12.74
N ALA A 18 0.44 -7.53 12.74
CA ALA A 18 0.88 -6.57 11.74
C ALA A 18 0.73 -7.22 10.36
N LEU A 19 0.02 -6.56 9.47
CA LEU A 19 -0.16 -7.02 8.10
C LEU A 19 1.03 -6.56 7.28
N ALA A 20 1.93 -7.48 6.87
CA ALA A 20 3.01 -7.16 5.96
C ALA A 20 2.44 -6.77 4.60
N THR A 21 2.99 -5.72 4.03
CA THR A 21 2.46 -5.11 2.81
C THR A 21 3.54 -4.25 2.19
N TRP A 22 3.58 -4.16 0.86
CA TRP A 22 4.26 -3.04 0.21
C TRP A 22 3.27 -2.26 -0.63
N SER A 23 3.51 -0.97 -0.76
CA SER A 23 2.67 -0.07 -1.53
C SER A 23 3.46 1.03 -2.21
N VAL A 24 2.89 1.53 -3.30
CA VAL A 24 3.38 2.65 -4.09
C VAL A 24 2.24 3.64 -4.21
N VAL A 25 2.43 4.86 -3.71
CA VAL A 25 1.53 5.98 -3.96
C VAL A 25 2.27 7.04 -4.78
N ALA A 26 1.63 7.58 -5.80
CA ALA A 26 2.24 8.56 -6.67
C ALA A 26 1.21 9.55 -7.24
N VAL A 27 1.68 10.75 -7.55
CA VAL A 27 0.90 11.78 -8.23
C VAL A 27 1.68 12.33 -9.42
N ASP A 28 0.98 12.69 -10.48
CA ASP A 28 1.50 13.46 -11.60
C ASP A 28 0.77 14.80 -11.66
N ARG A 29 1.46 15.86 -11.28
CA ARG A 29 0.91 17.23 -11.26
C ARG A 29 0.55 17.73 -12.65
N SER A 30 1.26 17.28 -13.69
CA SER A 30 1.02 17.73 -15.07
C SER A 30 -0.32 17.24 -15.61
N THR A 31 -0.73 16.03 -15.22
CA THR A 31 -2.00 15.42 -15.62
C THR A 31 -3.09 15.51 -14.55
N GLY A 32 -2.71 15.72 -13.30
CA GLY A 32 -3.61 15.68 -12.14
C GLY A 32 -3.98 14.26 -11.69
N ARG A 33 -3.26 13.24 -12.20
CA ARG A 33 -3.46 11.82 -11.85
C ARG A 33 -2.90 11.49 -10.48
N VAL A 34 -3.63 10.65 -9.77
CA VAL A 34 -3.19 10.06 -8.50
C VAL A 34 -3.30 8.54 -8.60
N VAL A 35 -2.30 7.82 -8.10
CA VAL A 35 -2.21 6.35 -8.25
C VAL A 35 -1.79 5.73 -6.94
N ILE A 36 -2.44 4.62 -6.58
CA ILE A 36 -2.00 3.71 -5.53
C ILE A 36 -1.96 2.29 -6.06
N ALA A 37 -0.92 1.56 -5.71
CA ALA A 37 -0.83 0.11 -5.91
C ALA A 37 -0.26 -0.54 -4.66
N SER A 38 -0.66 -1.77 -4.40
CA SER A 38 -0.18 -2.52 -3.25
C SER A 38 -0.34 -4.02 -3.43
N ALA A 39 0.43 -4.77 -2.64
CA ALA A 39 0.29 -6.22 -2.52
C ALA A 39 0.65 -6.71 -1.13
N THR A 40 0.07 -7.84 -0.72
CA THR A 40 0.19 -8.43 0.63
C THR A 40 0.01 -9.94 0.58
N CYS A 41 0.62 -10.64 1.55
CA CYS A 41 0.36 -12.07 1.80
C CYS A 41 -0.87 -12.34 2.69
N VAL A 42 -1.61 -11.32 3.09
CA VAL A 42 -2.86 -11.55 3.82
C VAL A 42 -3.86 -12.17 2.88
N ASN A 43 -4.47 -13.27 3.33
CA ASN A 43 -5.61 -13.85 2.64
C ASN A 43 -6.84 -12.96 2.86
N GLY A 44 -7.50 -12.62 1.79
CA GLY A 44 -8.71 -11.80 1.83
C GLY A 44 -9.36 -11.77 0.45
N ASP A 45 -10.57 -11.23 0.41
CA ASP A 45 -11.18 -10.92 -0.88
C ASP A 45 -10.46 -9.74 -1.56
N ASP A 46 -10.86 -9.46 -2.78
CA ASP A 46 -10.28 -8.40 -3.60
C ASP A 46 -10.57 -6.98 -3.09
N GLN A 47 -11.51 -6.81 -2.15
CA GLN A 47 -11.86 -5.53 -1.52
C GLN A 47 -11.08 -5.29 -0.22
N PHE A 48 -10.60 -6.36 0.41
CA PHE A 48 -9.97 -6.26 1.73
C PHE A 48 -8.79 -5.27 1.73
N LEU A 49 -7.77 -5.54 0.90
CA LEU A 49 -6.55 -4.71 0.93
C LEU A 49 -6.81 -3.24 0.57
N PRO A 50 -7.48 -2.90 -0.54
CA PRO A 50 -7.79 -1.50 -0.82
C PRO A 50 -8.71 -0.89 0.24
N GLY A 51 -9.66 -1.66 0.80
CA GLY A 51 -10.59 -1.22 1.85
C GLY A 51 -9.89 -0.73 3.11
N VAL A 52 -8.87 -1.46 3.58
CA VAL A 52 -8.16 -1.12 4.82
C VAL A 52 -6.96 -0.20 4.62
N GLN A 53 -6.57 0.10 3.39
CA GLN A 53 -5.31 0.79 3.11
C GLN A 53 -5.47 2.07 2.29
N ALA A 54 -6.24 2.02 1.20
CA ALA A 54 -6.23 3.08 0.21
C ALA A 54 -6.96 4.33 0.69
N VAL A 55 -6.37 5.49 0.42
CA VAL A 55 -7.03 6.80 0.49
C VAL A 55 -6.81 7.49 -0.85
N VAL A 56 -7.89 7.81 -1.56
CA VAL A 56 -7.85 8.41 -2.89
C VAL A 56 -8.74 9.64 -2.94
N VAL A 57 -8.14 10.79 -3.20
CA VAL A 57 -8.84 12.07 -3.33
C VAL A 57 -8.54 12.64 -4.71
N PRO A 58 -9.42 12.39 -5.72
CA PRO A 58 -9.24 12.88 -7.09
C PRO A 58 -8.95 14.38 -7.12
N GLY A 59 -7.95 14.80 -7.88
CA GLY A 59 -7.55 16.20 -7.99
C GLY A 59 -6.87 16.80 -6.75
N LYS A 60 -6.56 16.00 -5.73
CA LYS A 60 -5.91 16.45 -4.48
C LYS A 60 -4.70 15.62 -4.11
N GLY A 61 -4.85 14.31 -3.91
CA GLY A 61 -3.77 13.47 -3.44
C GLY A 61 -4.18 12.01 -3.20
N VAL A 62 -3.24 11.24 -2.71
CA VAL A 62 -3.37 9.80 -2.49
C VAL A 62 -2.52 9.38 -1.29
N ALA A 63 -2.99 8.38 -0.55
CA ALA A 63 -2.20 7.81 0.53
C ALA A 63 -2.42 6.30 0.68
N ALA A 64 -1.43 5.64 1.31
CA ALA A 64 -1.51 4.28 1.83
C ALA A 64 -1.43 4.33 3.37
N CYS A 65 -2.41 3.70 4.05
CA CYS A 65 -2.46 3.51 5.49
C CYS A 65 -2.33 2.01 5.76
N GLN A 66 -1.23 1.54 6.30
CA GLN A 66 -0.93 0.10 6.37
C GLN A 66 -0.19 -0.30 7.65
N ALA A 67 0.34 -1.52 7.69
CA ALA A 67 0.90 -2.26 8.80
C ALA A 67 -0.20 -2.78 9.74
N SER A 68 -0.28 -2.41 11.01
CA SER A 68 -1.46 -2.77 11.81
C SER A 68 -2.69 -2.07 11.25
N VAL A 69 -3.72 -2.85 10.89
CA VAL A 69 -4.94 -2.30 10.30
C VAL A 69 -5.74 -1.53 11.35
N ASP A 70 -6.19 -0.34 10.98
CA ASP A 70 -7.22 0.38 11.71
C ASP A 70 -8.61 -0.04 11.19
N GLY A 71 -9.21 -1.03 11.86
CA GLY A 71 -10.53 -1.54 11.49
C GLY A 71 -11.67 -0.53 11.67
N THR A 72 -11.41 0.61 12.31
CA THR A 72 -12.39 1.71 12.45
C THR A 72 -12.32 2.69 11.28
N HIS A 73 -11.29 2.60 10.44
CA HIS A 73 -10.97 3.54 9.36
C HIS A 73 -10.73 5.00 9.80
N THR A 74 -10.53 5.24 11.11
CA THR A 74 -10.34 6.59 11.65
C THR A 74 -9.13 7.28 11.02
N ASN A 75 -8.00 6.56 10.88
CA ASN A 75 -6.79 7.09 10.26
C ASN A 75 -6.98 7.39 8.77
N GLN A 76 -7.64 6.50 8.03
CA GLN A 76 -7.92 6.72 6.61
C GLN A 76 -8.86 7.93 6.41
N MET A 77 -9.91 8.04 7.23
CA MET A 77 -10.84 9.16 7.16
C MET A 77 -10.18 10.49 7.57
N LEU A 78 -9.26 10.48 8.53
CA LEU A 78 -8.46 11.65 8.86
C LEU A 78 -7.64 12.09 7.63
N VAL A 79 -6.88 11.17 7.02
CA VAL A 79 -6.07 11.47 5.83
C VAL A 79 -6.95 11.97 4.68
N PHE A 80 -8.09 11.32 4.43
CA PHE A 80 -9.04 11.71 3.38
C PHE A 80 -9.54 13.15 3.57
N ASN A 81 -10.02 13.47 4.77
CA ASN A 81 -10.55 14.79 5.09
C ASN A 81 -9.47 15.87 4.99
N GLU A 82 -8.27 15.58 5.47
CA GLU A 82 -7.16 16.54 5.44
C GLU A 82 -6.61 16.76 4.02
N LEU A 83 -6.51 15.71 3.20
CA LEU A 83 -6.16 15.87 1.78
C LEU A 83 -7.20 16.71 1.02
N GLN A 84 -8.50 16.55 1.31
CA GLN A 84 -9.55 17.39 0.72
C GLN A 84 -9.37 18.87 1.05
N LYS A 85 -9.00 19.19 2.29
CA LYS A 85 -8.70 20.56 2.74
C LYS A 85 -7.41 21.10 2.14
N GLY A 86 -6.53 20.23 1.62
CA GLY A 86 -5.21 20.58 1.11
C GLY A 86 -4.17 20.77 2.22
N THR A 87 -4.35 20.11 3.36
CA THR A 87 -3.39 20.08 4.47
C THR A 87 -2.07 19.46 4.00
N ASP A 88 -0.94 19.97 4.48
CA ASP A 88 0.38 19.43 4.15
C ASP A 88 0.53 17.98 4.64
N PRO A 89 1.03 17.04 3.82
CA PRO A 89 1.25 15.65 4.24
C PRO A 89 2.05 15.49 5.54
N LYS A 90 3.01 16.37 5.82
CA LYS A 90 3.75 16.34 7.11
C LYS A 90 2.84 16.67 8.28
N ALA A 91 1.99 17.70 8.14
CA ALA A 91 1.01 18.02 9.17
C ALA A 91 -0.04 16.91 9.34
N ILE A 92 -0.39 16.19 8.26
CA ILE A 92 -1.28 15.02 8.37
C ILE A 92 -0.60 13.91 9.21
N ILE A 93 0.70 13.63 8.99
CA ILE A 93 1.45 12.67 9.83
C ILE A 93 1.47 13.12 11.30
N GLU A 94 1.64 14.41 11.57
CA GLU A 94 1.58 14.95 12.94
C GLU A 94 0.21 14.71 13.58
N LEU A 95 -0.89 14.91 12.85
CA LEU A 95 -2.24 14.61 13.34
C LEU A 95 -2.44 13.10 13.60
N LEU A 96 -1.92 12.24 12.72
CA LEU A 96 -1.96 10.78 12.87
C LEU A 96 -1.18 10.30 14.10
N SER A 97 -0.20 11.07 14.58
CA SER A 97 0.59 10.70 15.77
C SER A 97 -0.23 10.65 17.06
N ALA A 98 -1.45 11.17 17.05
CA ALA A 98 -2.39 11.05 18.16
C ALA A 98 -3.00 9.62 18.29
N ASP A 99 -2.88 8.76 17.26
CA ASP A 99 -3.29 7.36 17.36
C ASP A 99 -2.37 6.62 18.38
N PRO A 100 -2.93 6.04 19.45
CA PRO A 100 -2.13 5.26 20.42
C PRO A 100 -1.33 4.13 19.77
N ALA A 101 -1.79 3.61 18.63
CA ALA A 101 -1.13 2.57 17.84
C ALA A 101 -0.18 3.12 16.76
N PHE A 102 0.13 4.41 16.75
CA PHE A 102 0.94 5.07 15.70
C PHE A 102 2.25 4.34 15.41
N GLN A 103 2.94 3.82 16.44
CA GLN A 103 4.19 3.09 16.27
C GLN A 103 4.02 1.70 15.63
N SER A 104 2.82 1.21 15.45
CA SER A 104 2.49 0.01 14.69
C SER A 104 1.85 0.30 13.33
N ARG A 105 1.75 1.58 12.94
CA ARG A 105 1.23 2.03 11.66
C ARG A 105 2.35 2.35 10.68
N GLN A 106 2.01 2.31 9.39
CA GLN A 106 2.85 2.81 8.32
C GLN A 106 2.00 3.66 7.36
N PHE A 107 2.48 4.84 7.02
CA PHE A 107 1.80 5.77 6.13
C PHE A 107 2.71 6.23 5.02
N GLY A 108 2.15 6.43 3.83
CA GLY A 108 2.77 7.16 2.73
C GLY A 108 1.73 8.07 2.11
N ILE A 109 1.98 9.39 2.05
CA ILE A 109 1.04 10.42 1.62
C ILE A 109 1.72 11.30 0.57
N VAL A 110 1.06 11.53 -0.56
CA VAL A 110 1.53 12.42 -1.63
C VAL A 110 0.36 13.24 -2.15
N ASP A 111 0.55 14.55 -2.32
CA ASP A 111 -0.45 15.45 -2.87
C ASP A 111 -0.07 16.07 -4.23
N LEU A 112 -1.05 16.62 -4.92
CA LEU A 112 -0.87 17.29 -6.21
C LEU A 112 -0.19 18.67 -6.11
N GLN A 113 0.23 19.10 -4.92
CA GLN A 113 1.16 20.23 -4.76
C GLN A 113 2.64 19.75 -4.80
N GLY A 114 2.86 18.43 -4.86
CA GLY A 114 4.19 17.80 -4.86
C GLY A 114 4.77 17.64 -3.46
N ARG A 115 3.96 17.86 -2.41
CA ARG A 115 4.33 17.63 -1.02
C ARG A 115 4.13 16.15 -0.69
N ARG A 116 4.97 15.62 0.17
CA ARG A 116 4.97 14.20 0.52
C ARG A 116 5.50 13.98 1.92
N ALA A 117 4.99 12.96 2.57
CA ALA A 117 5.46 12.49 3.87
C ALA A 117 5.27 10.98 3.99
N GLY A 118 6.11 10.35 4.79
CA GLY A 118 6.01 8.95 5.17
C GLY A 118 6.25 8.77 6.65
N HIS A 119 5.77 7.65 7.17
CA HIS A 119 6.02 7.20 8.54
C HIS A 119 6.05 5.67 8.55
N SER A 120 7.10 5.13 9.13
CA SER A 120 7.22 3.71 9.45
C SER A 120 7.40 3.59 10.95
N GLY A 121 6.38 3.13 11.67
CA GLY A 121 6.43 2.98 13.11
C GLY A 121 7.44 1.93 13.57
N LEU A 122 7.95 2.08 14.77
CA LEU A 122 9.03 1.26 15.35
C LEU A 122 8.63 -0.21 15.59
N THR A 123 7.32 -0.51 15.65
CA THR A 123 6.79 -1.85 15.89
C THR A 123 6.17 -2.48 14.64
N ASN A 124 6.48 -1.98 13.44
CA ASN A 124 5.97 -2.49 12.16
C ASN A 124 6.57 -3.83 11.72
N GLY A 125 7.24 -4.53 12.63
CA GLY A 125 7.87 -5.81 12.36
C GLY A 125 9.23 -5.67 11.67
N TYR A 126 9.76 -6.83 11.29
CA TYR A 126 11.07 -6.96 10.68
C TYR A 126 11.08 -6.33 9.28
N VAL A 127 12.08 -5.53 8.96
CA VAL A 127 12.22 -4.76 7.71
C VAL A 127 10.97 -3.93 7.39
N ALA A 128 10.90 -2.72 7.94
CA ALA A 128 9.95 -1.68 7.56
C ALA A 128 10.69 -0.46 7.02
N GLN A 129 10.29 0.03 5.86
CA GLN A 129 10.92 1.16 5.18
C GLN A 129 9.88 2.02 4.46
N ASP A 130 10.18 3.31 4.33
CA ASP A 130 9.44 4.24 3.48
C ASP A 130 10.43 5.21 2.81
N ILE A 131 10.26 5.46 1.51
CA ILE A 131 11.10 6.35 0.71
C ILE A 131 10.19 7.26 -0.13
N GLN A 132 10.38 8.57 0.01
CA GLN A 132 9.66 9.58 -0.76
C GLN A 132 10.60 10.30 -1.71
N GLY A 133 10.07 10.73 -2.86
CA GLY A 133 10.86 11.46 -3.82
C GLY A 133 10.06 12.09 -4.97
N GLN A 134 10.82 12.59 -5.92
CA GLN A 134 10.35 13.10 -7.20
C GLN A 134 11.16 12.45 -8.31
N VAL A 135 10.51 12.15 -9.44
CA VAL A 135 11.24 11.72 -10.65
C VAL A 135 11.95 12.93 -11.24
N PRO A 136 13.29 12.91 -11.35
CA PRO A 136 14.06 14.06 -11.81
C PRO A 136 13.58 14.61 -13.15
N GLY A 137 13.44 15.94 -13.23
CA GLY A 137 13.00 16.63 -14.44
C GLY A 137 11.53 16.44 -14.82
N THR A 138 10.70 15.94 -13.90
CA THR A 138 9.26 15.73 -14.14
C THR A 138 8.41 16.29 -12.99
N GLU A 139 7.09 16.30 -13.18
CA GLU A 139 6.09 16.66 -12.18
C GLU A 139 5.51 15.42 -11.45
N VAL A 140 6.25 14.31 -11.42
CA VAL A 140 5.84 13.05 -10.78
C VAL A 140 6.48 12.92 -9.41
N PHE A 141 5.65 12.77 -8.37
CA PHE A 141 6.06 12.61 -6.97
C PHE A 141 5.54 11.27 -6.42
N TYR A 142 6.26 10.68 -5.46
CA TYR A 142 5.94 9.35 -4.96
C TYR A 142 6.26 9.18 -3.47
N SER A 143 5.61 8.20 -2.85
CA SER A 143 6.03 7.52 -1.62
C SER A 143 5.91 6.00 -1.85
N ILE A 144 6.98 5.28 -1.56
CA ILE A 144 7.05 3.83 -1.67
C ILE A 144 7.44 3.28 -0.32
N GLN A 145 6.64 2.38 0.22
CA GLN A 145 6.81 1.84 1.56
C GLN A 145 6.44 0.37 1.65
N GLY A 146 6.91 -0.27 2.71
CA GLY A 146 6.53 -1.62 3.05
C GLY A 146 7.01 -2.02 4.43
N ASN A 147 6.38 -3.03 5.01
CA ASN A 147 6.67 -3.57 6.33
C ASN A 147 6.65 -5.10 6.30
N ILE A 148 7.37 -5.74 7.22
CA ILE A 148 7.60 -7.20 7.28
C ILE A 148 8.04 -7.74 5.90
N LEU A 149 8.87 -6.98 5.23
CA LEU A 149 9.39 -7.33 3.91
C LEU A 149 10.48 -8.40 4.03
N ARG A 150 10.73 -9.08 2.92
CA ARG A 150 11.92 -9.93 2.81
C ARG A 150 13.17 -9.10 3.08
N PRO A 151 14.16 -9.63 3.86
CA PRO A 151 15.45 -8.97 4.01
C PRO A 151 16.10 -8.72 2.65
N GLY A 152 16.56 -7.49 2.43
CA GLY A 152 17.15 -7.06 1.18
C GLY A 152 16.63 -5.69 0.75
N GLU A 153 16.68 -5.41 -0.53
CA GLU A 153 16.41 -4.09 -1.08
C GLU A 153 15.03 -3.97 -1.75
N VAL A 154 13.97 -4.53 -1.14
CA VAL A 154 12.61 -4.53 -1.73
C VAL A 154 12.17 -3.11 -2.06
N VAL A 155 12.16 -2.20 -1.08
CA VAL A 155 11.76 -0.79 -1.28
C VAL A 155 12.78 -0.02 -2.13
N PRO A 156 14.09 -0.08 -1.90
CA PRO A 156 15.08 0.56 -2.76
C PRO A 156 15.00 0.12 -4.24
N ASN A 157 14.81 -1.18 -4.50
CA ASN A 157 14.66 -1.68 -5.87
C ASN A 157 13.36 -1.18 -6.52
N ALA A 158 12.26 -1.12 -5.77
CA ALA A 158 11.01 -0.53 -6.24
C ALA A 158 11.18 0.95 -6.62
N VAL A 159 11.87 1.74 -5.78
CA VAL A 159 12.22 3.14 -6.06
C VAL A 159 13.06 3.25 -7.32
N LYS A 160 14.11 2.43 -7.45
CA LYS A 160 14.98 2.43 -8.64
C LYS A 160 14.18 2.12 -9.91
N ALA A 161 13.29 1.13 -9.87
CA ALA A 161 12.44 0.78 -11.00
C ALA A 161 11.46 1.91 -11.34
N PHE A 162 10.83 2.52 -10.34
CA PHE A 162 9.94 3.67 -10.50
C PHE A 162 10.63 4.85 -11.21
N LEU A 163 11.85 5.19 -10.77
CA LEU A 163 12.63 6.29 -11.33
C LEU A 163 13.06 6.03 -12.78
N ASN A 164 13.43 4.79 -13.11
CA ASN A 164 13.96 4.42 -14.42
C ASN A 164 12.86 4.14 -15.47
N ALA A 165 11.66 3.73 -15.05
CA ALA A 165 10.58 3.42 -15.96
C ALA A 165 10.18 4.65 -16.80
N LYS A 166 9.70 4.39 -18.02
CA LYS A 166 9.19 5.39 -18.95
C LYS A 166 7.69 5.22 -19.12
N GLY A 167 7.02 6.21 -19.70
CA GLY A 167 5.59 6.18 -19.96
C GLY A 167 4.77 6.89 -18.91
N ALA A 168 3.50 6.53 -18.78
CA ALA A 168 2.56 7.13 -17.83
C ALA A 168 2.96 6.82 -16.37
N ILE A 169 2.42 7.60 -15.43
CA ILE A 169 2.65 7.37 -14.00
C ILE A 169 2.28 5.94 -13.56
N THR A 170 1.25 5.34 -14.17
CA THR A 170 0.84 3.96 -13.91
C THR A 170 1.86 2.93 -14.38
N ASP A 171 2.60 3.19 -15.48
CA ASP A 171 3.69 2.32 -15.95
C ASP A 171 4.83 2.31 -14.93
N ARG A 172 5.16 3.46 -14.32
CA ARG A 172 6.15 3.59 -13.25
C ARG A 172 5.73 2.85 -11.98
N VAL A 173 4.45 3.00 -11.60
CA VAL A 173 3.89 2.31 -10.44
C VAL A 173 3.96 0.80 -10.64
N MET A 174 3.55 0.28 -11.81
CA MET A 174 3.64 -1.14 -12.08
C MET A 174 5.09 -1.65 -12.10
N ALA A 175 6.03 -0.89 -12.65
CA ALA A 175 7.44 -1.27 -12.62
C ALA A 175 7.99 -1.36 -11.19
N ALA A 176 7.57 -0.46 -10.30
CA ALA A 176 7.92 -0.51 -8.88
C ALA A 176 7.31 -1.75 -8.18
N MET A 177 6.04 -2.06 -8.47
CA MET A 177 5.37 -3.24 -7.93
C MET A 177 6.09 -4.55 -8.33
N GLU A 178 6.48 -4.66 -9.60
CA GLU A 178 7.22 -5.83 -10.11
C GLU A 178 8.64 -5.94 -9.53
N ALA A 179 9.32 -4.81 -9.32
CA ALA A 179 10.65 -4.82 -8.71
C ALA A 179 10.59 -5.22 -7.23
N ALA A 180 9.54 -4.80 -6.50
CA ALA A 180 9.30 -5.25 -5.13
C ALA A 180 8.99 -6.76 -5.09
N ASP A 181 8.15 -7.24 -6.02
CA ASP A 181 7.87 -8.67 -6.20
C ASP A 181 9.16 -9.47 -6.45
N ALA A 182 10.00 -9.04 -7.40
CA ALA A 182 11.27 -9.67 -7.71
C ALA A 182 12.25 -9.64 -6.51
N GLY A 183 12.16 -8.63 -5.64
CA GLY A 183 12.90 -8.52 -4.38
C GLY A 183 12.42 -9.47 -3.28
N GLY A 184 11.32 -10.18 -3.50
CA GLY A 184 10.73 -11.12 -2.56
C GLY A 184 9.54 -10.60 -1.76
N GLY A 185 9.17 -9.33 -1.91
CA GLY A 185 7.95 -8.72 -1.37
C GLY A 185 7.72 -8.99 0.11
N ASP A 186 6.52 -9.47 0.43
CA ASP A 186 6.09 -9.85 1.78
C ASP A 186 6.80 -11.15 2.23
N SER A 187 7.52 -11.08 3.35
CA SER A 187 8.33 -12.20 3.84
C SER A 187 7.51 -13.39 4.35
N ARG A 188 6.23 -13.21 4.64
CA ARG A 188 5.40 -14.26 5.24
C ARG A 188 5.07 -15.37 4.29
N CYS A 189 4.84 -15.10 3.00
CA CYS A 189 4.54 -16.12 1.99
C CYS A 189 5.68 -16.38 1.01
N SER A 190 6.72 -15.54 0.95
CA SER A 190 7.81 -15.68 -0.01
C SER A 190 8.88 -16.72 0.36
N CYS A 191 8.72 -17.47 1.42
CA CYS A 191 9.63 -18.52 1.90
C CYS A 191 11.10 -18.04 1.96
N PRO A 192 11.42 -16.96 2.68
CA PRO A 192 12.82 -16.58 2.85
C PRO A 192 13.56 -17.68 3.63
N PRO A 193 14.86 -17.85 3.43
CA PRO A 193 15.66 -18.58 4.39
C PRO A 193 15.46 -17.92 5.76
N PRO A 194 15.24 -18.68 6.85
CA PRO A 194 15.04 -18.08 8.16
C PRO A 194 16.28 -17.28 8.52
N ALA A 195 16.13 -15.96 8.70
CA ALA A 195 17.12 -15.20 9.42
C ALA A 195 17.07 -15.66 10.88
N ALA A 196 18.24 -15.77 11.54
CA ALA A 196 18.35 -16.33 12.89
C ALA A 196 17.45 -15.62 13.94
N ASP A 197 17.02 -14.39 13.64
CA ASP A 197 16.25 -13.47 14.48
C ASP A 197 14.88 -13.10 13.86
N ALA A 198 14.48 -13.70 12.72
CA ALA A 198 13.19 -13.43 12.10
C ALA A 198 12.05 -14.04 12.95
N PRO A 199 10.94 -13.30 13.17
CA PRO A 199 9.77 -13.86 13.82
C PRO A 199 9.23 -15.04 13.03
N ALA A 200 8.68 -16.05 13.73
CA ALA A 200 8.04 -17.19 13.10
C ALA A 200 6.97 -16.73 12.10
N ALA A 201 6.97 -17.30 10.91
CA ALA A 201 5.96 -17.00 9.90
C ALA A 201 4.57 -17.36 10.44
N THR A 202 3.67 -16.38 10.52
CA THR A 202 2.27 -16.58 10.94
C THR A 202 1.38 -17.11 9.81
N ILE A 203 1.87 -17.06 8.58
CA ILE A 203 1.23 -17.53 7.36
C ILE A 203 2.14 -18.58 6.74
N PRO A 204 1.65 -19.78 6.39
CA PRO A 204 2.46 -20.77 5.69
C PRO A 204 3.02 -20.18 4.40
N CYS A 205 4.34 -20.20 4.24
CA CYS A 205 4.95 -19.74 3.00
C CYS A 205 4.64 -20.72 1.85
N ASP A 206 4.22 -20.19 0.71
CA ASP A 206 3.89 -20.96 -0.49
C ASP A 206 4.76 -20.61 -1.71
N GLY A 207 5.83 -19.84 -1.47
CA GLY A 207 6.77 -19.42 -2.49
C GLY A 207 6.30 -18.24 -3.34
N LYS A 208 5.16 -17.63 -3.00
CA LYS A 208 4.68 -16.38 -3.61
C LYS A 208 5.14 -15.18 -2.78
N THR A 209 5.04 -14.02 -3.37
CA THR A 209 5.38 -12.75 -2.71
C THR A 209 4.16 -12.02 -2.18
N ALA A 210 2.96 -12.42 -2.64
CA ALA A 210 1.67 -11.87 -2.25
C ALA A 210 0.53 -12.85 -2.54
N HIS A 211 -0.61 -12.66 -1.89
CA HIS A 211 -1.89 -13.32 -2.16
C HIS A 211 -2.93 -12.37 -2.74
N VAL A 212 -2.79 -11.07 -2.49
CA VAL A 212 -3.65 -10.01 -3.02
C VAL A 212 -2.78 -8.90 -3.60
N ALA A 213 -3.19 -8.35 -4.74
CA ALA A 213 -2.58 -7.17 -5.35
C ALA A 213 -3.63 -6.29 -6.02
N TYR A 214 -3.41 -4.98 -6.03
CA TYR A 214 -4.25 -4.05 -6.77
C TYR A 214 -3.48 -2.85 -7.29
N ILE A 215 -4.04 -2.18 -8.29
CA ILE A 215 -3.68 -0.83 -8.73
C ILE A 215 -4.95 -0.02 -8.97
N LEU A 216 -5.00 1.18 -8.44
CA LEU A 216 -6.08 2.13 -8.60
C LEU A 216 -5.52 3.46 -9.07
N MET A 217 -6.13 4.05 -10.09
CA MET A 217 -5.80 5.39 -10.57
C MET A 217 -7.06 6.23 -10.68
N ALA A 218 -6.98 7.45 -10.19
CA ALA A 218 -7.98 8.47 -10.40
C ALA A 218 -7.43 9.62 -11.27
N GLU A 219 -8.26 10.04 -12.23
CA GLU A 219 -8.12 11.30 -12.96
C GLU A 219 -8.63 12.45 -12.09
N LYS A 220 -8.18 13.67 -12.37
CA LYS A 220 -8.66 14.88 -11.68
C LYS A 220 -10.18 15.06 -11.76
N SER A 221 -10.78 14.58 -12.86
CA SER A 221 -12.22 14.68 -13.13
C SER A 221 -13.05 13.55 -12.54
N ASP A 222 -12.41 12.53 -11.96
CA ASP A 222 -13.13 11.42 -11.36
C ASP A 222 -13.94 11.86 -10.14
N THR A 223 -15.04 11.16 -9.91
CA THR A 223 -15.92 11.49 -8.79
C THR A 223 -15.27 11.08 -7.47
N ASN A 224 -15.02 12.07 -6.62
CA ASN A 224 -14.65 11.81 -5.23
C ASN A 224 -15.83 11.16 -4.51
N GLY A 225 -15.54 10.17 -3.68
CA GLY A 225 -16.54 9.61 -2.79
C GLY A 225 -16.75 10.45 -1.53
N ASP A 226 -17.56 9.96 -0.63
CA ASP A 226 -17.78 10.50 0.71
C ASP A 226 -16.93 9.79 1.77
N SER A 227 -16.13 8.82 1.36
CA SER A 227 -15.22 8.05 2.19
C SER A 227 -13.88 7.86 1.48
N HIS A 228 -12.90 7.35 2.20
CA HIS A 228 -11.48 7.28 1.84
C HIS A 228 -11.16 6.65 0.46
N ASN A 229 -12.02 5.73 -0.05
CA ASN A 229 -11.78 5.07 -1.33
C ASN A 229 -13.06 4.59 -2.06
N ASN A 230 -14.19 5.23 -1.86
CA ASN A 230 -15.46 4.86 -2.49
C ASN A 230 -15.86 5.74 -3.68
N GLY A 231 -14.91 6.45 -4.26
CA GLY A 231 -15.11 7.22 -5.50
C GLY A 231 -15.31 6.34 -6.74
N LYS A 232 -15.61 6.97 -7.87
CA LYS A 232 -15.63 6.32 -9.18
C LYS A 232 -14.33 6.67 -9.91
N TYR A 233 -13.50 5.67 -10.10
CA TYR A 233 -12.13 5.85 -10.58
C TYR A 233 -11.96 5.34 -12.01
N THR A 234 -11.13 6.03 -12.78
CA THR A 234 -10.82 5.67 -14.18
C THR A 234 -10.21 4.27 -14.30
N MET A 235 -9.41 3.83 -13.34
CA MET A 235 -8.86 2.47 -13.31
C MET A 235 -8.89 1.90 -11.91
N PHE A 236 -9.39 0.67 -11.78
CA PHE A 236 -9.28 -0.11 -10.55
C PHE A 236 -9.16 -1.60 -10.90
N LEU A 237 -7.93 -2.10 -10.93
CA LEU A 237 -7.61 -3.50 -11.22
C LEU A 237 -7.22 -4.20 -9.92
N ARG A 238 -7.74 -5.39 -9.71
CA ARG A 238 -7.57 -6.19 -8.49
C ARG A 238 -7.31 -7.64 -8.84
N VAL A 239 -6.55 -8.31 -8.00
CA VAL A 239 -6.26 -9.75 -8.05
C VAL A 239 -6.27 -10.27 -6.62
N ALA A 240 -7.05 -11.28 -6.33
CA ALA A 240 -7.07 -11.93 -5.02
C ALA A 240 -6.99 -13.46 -5.14
N GLN A 241 -6.33 -14.08 -4.19
CA GLN A 241 -6.24 -15.52 -4.05
C GLN A 241 -6.44 -15.87 -2.56
N PRO A 242 -7.33 -16.77 -2.20
CA PRO A 242 -8.11 -17.72 -3.01
C PRO A 242 -9.54 -17.25 -3.35
N ASP A 243 -9.74 -16.05 -3.87
CA ASP A 243 -11.06 -15.56 -4.26
C ASP A 243 -11.69 -16.48 -5.34
N LYS A 244 -13.03 -16.50 -5.38
CA LYS A 244 -13.82 -17.18 -6.42
C LYS A 244 -14.59 -16.19 -7.31
N GLY A 245 -14.42 -14.89 -7.06
CA GLY A 245 -15.09 -13.81 -7.77
C GLY A 245 -14.41 -13.41 -9.07
N ALA A 246 -14.89 -12.31 -9.66
CA ALA A 246 -14.39 -11.78 -10.93
C ALA A 246 -12.90 -11.37 -10.90
N ASN A 247 -12.34 -11.14 -9.71
CA ASN A 247 -10.94 -10.77 -9.52
C ASN A 247 -10.04 -11.93 -9.06
N ALA A 248 -10.58 -13.17 -8.99
CA ALA A 248 -9.79 -14.37 -8.80
C ALA A 248 -8.74 -14.53 -9.91
N ILE A 249 -7.72 -15.33 -9.65
CA ILE A 249 -6.79 -15.79 -10.69
C ILE A 249 -7.50 -16.80 -11.57
N HIS A 250 -7.60 -16.50 -12.85
CA HIS A 250 -8.26 -17.36 -13.83
C HIS A 250 -7.27 -18.32 -14.50
N GLU A 251 -7.80 -19.33 -15.19
CA GLU A 251 -7.00 -20.26 -15.99
C GLU A 251 -6.15 -19.50 -17.02
N GLY A 252 -4.87 -19.83 -17.08
CA GLY A 252 -3.89 -19.14 -17.95
C GLY A 252 -3.24 -17.90 -17.36
N GLU A 253 -3.73 -17.37 -16.23
CA GLU A 253 -3.06 -16.31 -15.49
C GLU A 253 -1.96 -16.85 -14.56
N ASN A 254 -1.08 -15.97 -14.07
CA ASN A 254 0.00 -16.37 -13.16
C ASN A 254 -0.51 -16.52 -11.74
N LEU A 255 -0.06 -17.55 -11.02
CA LEU A 255 -0.43 -17.78 -9.62
C LEU A 255 0.09 -16.69 -8.65
N ASN A 256 1.08 -15.89 -9.05
CA ASN A 256 1.49 -14.71 -8.31
C ASN A 256 0.59 -13.52 -8.68
N PRO A 257 -0.16 -12.93 -7.71
CA PRO A 257 -1.09 -11.84 -7.98
C PRO A 257 -0.46 -10.61 -8.63
N VAL A 258 0.79 -10.29 -8.33
CA VAL A 258 1.48 -9.13 -8.93
C VAL A 258 1.71 -9.36 -10.43
N LYS A 259 2.09 -10.58 -10.82
CA LYS A 259 2.28 -10.93 -12.23
C LYS A 259 0.95 -10.95 -12.99
N THR A 260 -0.11 -11.48 -12.37
CA THR A 260 -1.46 -11.40 -12.93
C THR A 260 -1.96 -9.96 -13.01
N LEU A 261 -1.69 -9.14 -12.00
CA LEU A 261 -2.02 -7.70 -12.06
C LEU A 261 -1.33 -7.01 -13.26
N ARG A 262 -0.07 -7.37 -13.56
CA ARG A 262 0.64 -6.88 -14.76
C ARG A 262 -0.10 -7.30 -16.05
N LEU A 263 -0.52 -8.55 -16.18
CA LEU A 263 -1.27 -9.01 -17.35
C LEU A 263 -2.58 -8.21 -17.55
N ARG A 264 -3.32 -8.00 -16.46
CA ARG A 264 -4.57 -7.21 -16.48
C ARG A 264 -4.31 -5.73 -16.77
N TYR A 265 -3.24 -5.17 -16.22
CA TYR A 265 -2.82 -3.80 -16.51
C TYR A 265 -2.45 -3.62 -18.00
N ASP A 266 -1.69 -4.55 -18.57
CA ASP A 266 -1.30 -4.49 -20.00
C ASP A 266 -2.52 -4.62 -20.93
N ALA A 267 -3.51 -5.44 -20.55
CA ALA A 267 -4.77 -5.55 -21.28
C ALA A 267 -5.56 -4.23 -21.21
N TRP A 268 -5.71 -3.65 -20.02
CA TRP A 268 -6.36 -2.35 -19.82
C TRP A 268 -5.61 -1.24 -20.59
N ARG A 269 -4.28 -1.22 -20.53
CA ARG A 269 -3.43 -0.23 -21.20
C ARG A 269 -3.66 -0.19 -22.71
N LYS A 270 -3.88 -1.35 -23.35
CA LYS A 270 -4.16 -1.46 -24.80
C LYS A 270 -5.48 -0.79 -25.19
N THR A 271 -6.45 -0.70 -24.28
CA THR A 271 -7.74 -0.04 -24.52
C THR A 271 -7.67 1.48 -24.38
N GLN A 272 -6.57 2.01 -23.82
CA GLN A 272 -6.45 3.45 -23.57
C GLN A 272 -6.01 4.21 -24.82
N PRO A 273 -6.46 5.46 -24.98
CA PRO A 273 -6.06 6.31 -26.10
C PRO A 273 -4.55 6.60 -26.08
N ALA A 274 -3.99 6.96 -27.22
CA ALA A 274 -2.56 7.28 -27.36
C ALA A 274 -2.11 8.43 -26.45
N SER A 275 -3.00 9.38 -26.15
CA SER A 275 -2.74 10.49 -25.21
C SER A 275 -2.57 10.04 -23.75
N PHE A 276 -2.96 8.82 -23.44
CA PHE A 276 -2.76 8.23 -22.11
C PHE A 276 -1.36 7.58 -21.97
N ARG A 277 -0.72 7.28 -23.09
CA ARG A 277 0.53 6.49 -23.14
C ARG A 277 1.76 7.33 -22.86
#